data_22906ad2e4ff3106ab823d5e098399dc
#
_entry.id   22906ad2e4ff3106ab823d5e098399dc
#
_cell.length_a   1.000
_cell.length_b   1.000
_cell.length_c   1.000
_cell.angle_alpha   90.00
_cell.angle_beta   90.00
_cell.angle_gamma   90.00
#
_symmetry.space_group_name_H-M   'P 1'
#
loop_
_entity.id
_entity.type
_entity.pdbx_description
1 polymer ?
#
loop_
_entity_poly.entity_id
_entity_poly.type
_entity_poly.pdbx_seq_one_letter_code
_entity_poly.pdbx_strand_id
1 'polypeptide(L)'
;MAQDLHLENIRREYSSRSLSRKELPDDPLEMVDQWLKEALETQVNEPTAMIVATATPDGRPSVRTVLLKEVVGGRFVFYSNYESRKGRQMAENPHVAVTFLWHELERQIHVEGTVTRLSPEESDAYFAMRPYKSRVGARISPQSQPIPSREYIMMRFASESLRFVGREVPRPDNWGGYAVTPSRIEFWQGRDSRLHDRFLYELQPDGHWDLHRLAP
;
A
#
# COMPACT_ATOMS: atom_id res chain seq x y z
N MET A 1 -34.82 8.15 -5.93
CA MET A 1 -34.18 8.74 -7.12
C MET A 1 -32.81 9.21 -6.69
N ALA A 2 -31.73 8.74 -7.34
CA ALA A 2 -30.40 9.27 -7.10
C ALA A 2 -30.40 10.74 -7.53
N GLN A 3 -29.95 11.65 -6.65
CA GLN A 3 -29.71 13.04 -7.04
C GLN A 3 -28.54 13.04 -8.01
N ASP A 4 -28.71 13.70 -9.18
CA ASP A 4 -27.61 13.97 -10.09
C ASP A 4 -26.59 14.87 -9.37
N LEU A 5 -25.41 14.31 -9.06
CA LEU A 5 -24.32 15.04 -8.42
C LEU A 5 -23.55 15.81 -9.50
N HIS A 6 -23.70 17.13 -9.50
CA HIS A 6 -22.94 18.03 -10.39
C HIS A 6 -21.53 18.27 -9.82
N LEU A 7 -20.56 17.46 -10.23
CA LEU A 7 -19.17 17.49 -9.74
C LEU A 7 -18.24 18.35 -10.60
N GLU A 8 -18.69 18.79 -11.78
CA GLU A 8 -17.92 19.54 -12.78
C GLU A 8 -17.41 20.90 -12.29
N ASN A 9 -18.05 21.46 -11.27
CA ASN A 9 -17.68 22.76 -10.68
C ASN A 9 -16.76 22.64 -9.46
N ILE A 10 -16.45 21.43 -9.01
CA ILE A 10 -15.54 21.21 -7.89
C ILE A 10 -14.10 21.28 -8.44
N ARG A 11 -13.44 22.42 -8.19
CA ARG A 11 -12.06 22.66 -8.60
C ARG A 11 -11.25 23.09 -7.39
N ARG A 12 -10.03 22.52 -7.24
CA ARG A 12 -9.01 22.95 -6.30
C ARG A 12 -7.77 23.31 -7.08
N GLU A 13 -7.17 24.45 -6.80
CA GLU A 13 -5.85 24.82 -7.29
C GLU A 13 -4.79 24.26 -6.36
N TYR A 14 -3.69 23.78 -6.94
CA TYR A 14 -2.54 23.23 -6.23
C TYR A 14 -1.41 24.25 -6.30
N SER A 15 -0.93 24.71 -5.14
CA SER A 15 0.06 25.80 -5.11
C SER A 15 1.13 25.64 -4.04
N SER A 16 1.08 24.51 -3.28
CA SER A 16 1.87 24.40 -2.05
C SER A 16 3.37 24.27 -2.30
N ARG A 17 3.80 23.55 -3.33
CA ARG A 17 5.21 23.22 -3.55
C ARG A 17 5.51 22.98 -5.04
N SER A 18 6.80 22.94 -5.38
CA SER A 18 7.31 22.50 -6.69
C SER A 18 8.24 21.30 -6.51
N LEU A 19 8.44 20.55 -7.58
CA LEU A 19 9.45 19.50 -7.65
C LEU A 19 10.33 19.73 -8.88
N SER A 20 11.63 19.82 -8.69
CA SER A 20 12.58 20.04 -9.77
C SER A 20 13.59 18.89 -9.91
N ARG A 21 14.21 18.74 -11.09
CA ARG A 21 15.24 17.70 -11.31
C ARG A 21 16.41 17.79 -10.32
N LYS A 22 16.69 18.98 -9.81
CA LYS A 22 17.84 19.21 -8.88
C LYS A 22 17.58 18.66 -7.47
N GLU A 23 16.33 18.44 -7.12
CA GLU A 23 15.90 17.93 -5.81
C GLU A 23 15.81 16.40 -5.79
N LEU A 24 15.96 15.76 -6.97
CA LEU A 24 15.76 14.33 -7.13
C LEU A 24 17.10 13.59 -7.03
N PRO A 25 17.24 12.65 -6.08
CA PRO A 25 18.43 11.80 -5.95
C PRO A 25 18.56 10.81 -7.12
N ASP A 26 19.71 10.16 -7.23
CA ASP A 26 19.90 9.10 -8.23
C ASP A 26 19.15 7.82 -7.83
N ASP A 27 19.02 7.52 -6.53
CA ASP A 27 18.19 6.44 -6.00
C ASP A 27 16.80 6.97 -5.61
N PRO A 28 15.71 6.56 -6.31
CA PRO A 28 14.36 7.00 -5.98
C PRO A 28 13.89 6.62 -4.57
N LEU A 29 14.50 5.60 -3.95
CA LEU A 29 14.13 5.18 -2.59
C LEU A 29 14.51 6.22 -1.53
N GLU A 30 15.55 7.02 -1.77
CA GLU A 30 15.88 8.16 -0.91
C GLU A 30 14.76 9.22 -0.93
N MET A 31 14.17 9.49 -2.10
CA MET A 31 13.04 10.41 -2.22
C MET A 31 11.76 9.83 -1.60
N VAL A 32 11.53 8.52 -1.73
CA VAL A 32 10.41 7.84 -1.03
C VAL A 32 10.55 8.03 0.47
N ASP A 33 11.74 7.78 1.04
CA ASP A 33 12.00 7.95 2.47
C ASP A 33 11.80 9.40 2.92
N GLN A 34 12.32 10.36 2.15
CA GLN A 34 12.13 11.78 2.42
C GLN A 34 10.65 12.17 2.43
N TRP A 35 9.89 11.79 1.41
CA TRP A 35 8.47 12.15 1.31
C TRP A 35 7.60 11.46 2.37
N LEU A 36 7.93 10.22 2.75
CA LEU A 36 7.28 9.54 3.88
C LEU A 36 7.56 10.24 5.21
N LYS A 37 8.80 10.67 5.45
CA LYS A 37 9.16 11.45 6.65
C LYS A 37 8.39 12.77 6.71
N GLU A 38 8.35 13.52 5.61
CA GLU A 38 7.59 14.77 5.54
C GLU A 38 6.08 14.53 5.78
N ALA A 39 5.51 13.44 5.25
CA ALA A 39 4.11 13.10 5.48
C ALA A 39 3.83 12.76 6.95
N LEU A 40 4.75 12.09 7.64
CA LEU A 40 4.67 11.81 9.08
C LEU A 40 4.80 13.08 9.93
N GLU A 41 5.75 13.95 9.61
CA GLU A 41 6.00 15.20 10.32
C GLU A 41 4.86 16.22 10.17
N THR A 42 4.26 16.30 8.99
CA THR A 42 3.12 17.18 8.69
C THR A 42 1.77 16.60 9.14
N GLN A 43 1.78 15.47 9.82
CA GLN A 43 0.59 14.81 10.37
C GLN A 43 -0.51 14.58 9.31
N VAL A 44 -0.10 14.18 8.11
CA VAL A 44 -1.02 13.72 7.08
C VAL A 44 -1.88 12.58 7.65
N ASN A 45 -3.17 12.57 7.32
CA ASN A 45 -4.04 11.49 7.76
C ASN A 45 -3.61 10.16 7.14
N GLU A 46 -3.28 9.15 7.98
CA GLU A 46 -2.83 7.81 7.55
C GLU A 46 -1.65 7.85 6.53
N PRO A 47 -0.49 8.43 6.88
CA PRO A 47 0.61 8.66 5.94
C PRO A 47 1.18 7.38 5.31
N THR A 48 0.98 6.24 5.97
CA THR A 48 1.42 4.91 5.48
C THR A 48 0.35 4.17 4.68
N ALA A 49 -0.85 4.76 4.53
CA ALA A 49 -1.89 4.16 3.70
C ALA A 49 -1.47 4.18 2.22
N MET A 50 -1.56 3.02 1.58
CA MET A 50 -1.28 2.88 0.16
C MET A 50 -2.38 2.07 -0.53
N ILE A 51 -2.74 2.47 -1.74
CA ILE A 51 -3.68 1.75 -2.59
C ILE A 51 -2.89 0.71 -3.37
N VAL A 52 -3.22 -0.56 -3.20
CA VAL A 52 -2.61 -1.66 -3.97
C VAL A 52 -3.58 -2.12 -5.05
N ALA A 53 -3.16 -2.00 -6.30
CA ALA A 53 -3.81 -2.58 -7.46
C ALA A 53 -3.24 -3.98 -7.73
N THR A 54 -4.12 -4.93 -7.97
CA THR A 54 -3.79 -6.31 -8.39
C THR A 54 -4.70 -6.68 -9.56
N ALA A 55 -4.26 -7.58 -10.42
CA ALA A 55 -5.07 -8.05 -11.53
C ALA A 55 -5.09 -9.59 -11.57
N THR A 56 -6.17 -10.14 -12.12
CA THR A 56 -6.23 -11.55 -12.49
C THR A 56 -5.33 -11.83 -13.71
N PRO A 57 -4.98 -13.08 -14.03
CA PRO A 57 -4.20 -13.41 -15.23
C PRO A 57 -4.82 -12.90 -16.54
N ASP A 58 -6.17 -12.82 -16.61
CA ASP A 58 -6.91 -12.26 -17.74
C ASP A 58 -7.05 -10.71 -17.69
N GLY A 59 -6.29 -10.03 -16.79
CA GLY A 59 -6.18 -8.59 -16.76
C GLY A 59 -7.28 -7.83 -16.02
N ARG A 60 -8.18 -8.48 -15.26
CA ARG A 60 -9.24 -7.78 -14.49
C ARG A 60 -8.66 -7.15 -13.23
N PRO A 61 -8.61 -5.81 -13.13
CA PRO A 61 -8.02 -5.13 -12.00
C PRO A 61 -8.94 -5.10 -10.78
N SER A 62 -8.33 -4.96 -9.62
CA SER A 62 -9.01 -4.59 -8.38
C SER A 62 -8.07 -3.82 -7.45
N VAL A 63 -8.63 -2.91 -6.64
CA VAL A 63 -7.87 -2.04 -5.74
C VAL A 63 -8.40 -2.12 -4.32
N ARG A 64 -7.54 -1.86 -3.34
CA ARG A 64 -7.86 -1.69 -1.91
C ARG A 64 -6.73 -0.97 -1.20
N THR A 65 -7.06 -0.36 -0.09
CA THR A 65 -6.05 0.23 0.79
C THR A 65 -5.42 -0.83 1.69
N VAL A 66 -4.10 -0.77 1.85
CA VAL A 66 -3.31 -1.47 2.86
C VAL A 66 -2.37 -0.46 3.52
N LEU A 67 -1.69 -0.86 4.60
CA LEU A 67 -0.72 0.00 5.27
C LEU A 67 0.69 -0.47 4.97
N LEU A 68 1.54 0.41 4.46
CA LEU A 68 2.98 0.21 4.43
C LEU A 68 3.48 -0.01 5.85
N LYS A 69 4.36 -0.99 6.05
CA LYS A 69 4.97 -1.27 7.35
C LYS A 69 6.45 -0.92 7.38
N GLU A 70 7.13 -1.09 6.28
CA GLU A 70 8.53 -0.72 6.13
C GLU A 70 8.91 -0.62 4.64
N VAL A 71 9.98 0.10 4.36
CA VAL A 71 10.73 0.03 3.11
C VAL A 71 12.09 -0.55 3.47
N VAL A 72 12.37 -1.77 3.07
CA VAL A 72 13.59 -2.50 3.44
C VAL A 72 14.17 -3.23 2.25
N GLY A 73 15.48 -3.10 2.05
CA GLY A 73 16.17 -3.69 0.90
C GLY A 73 15.55 -3.26 -0.44
N GLY A 74 15.09 -2.01 -0.52
CA GLY A 74 14.46 -1.47 -1.74
C GLY A 74 13.03 -1.95 -1.99
N ARG A 75 12.38 -2.62 -1.04
CA ARG A 75 11.06 -3.23 -1.20
C ARG A 75 10.04 -2.61 -0.26
N PHE A 76 8.81 -2.44 -0.73
CA PHE A 76 7.67 -1.93 0.05
C PHE A 76 6.94 -3.10 0.70
N VAL A 77 6.93 -3.14 2.04
CA VAL A 77 6.39 -4.28 2.80
C VAL A 77 5.02 -3.95 3.39
N PHE A 78 4.09 -4.87 3.22
CA PHE A 78 2.78 -4.86 3.88
C PHE A 78 2.34 -6.28 4.26
N TYR A 79 1.36 -6.40 5.14
CA TYR A 79 0.89 -7.71 5.63
C TYR A 79 -0.59 -7.90 5.34
N SER A 80 -0.97 -9.11 4.93
CA SER A 80 -2.34 -9.44 4.60
C SER A 80 -2.63 -10.94 4.72
N ASN A 81 -3.91 -11.31 4.53
CA ASN A 81 -4.33 -12.69 4.40
C ASN A 81 -4.05 -13.17 2.96
N TYR A 82 -3.36 -14.31 2.81
CA TYR A 82 -2.97 -14.93 1.55
C TYR A 82 -4.17 -15.44 0.74
N GLU A 83 -5.25 -15.84 1.43
CA GLU A 83 -6.49 -16.33 0.81
C GLU A 83 -7.49 -15.22 0.50
N SER A 84 -7.17 -13.96 0.80
CA SER A 84 -7.98 -12.82 0.40
C SER A 84 -7.99 -12.67 -1.14
N ARG A 85 -8.94 -11.90 -1.69
CA ARG A 85 -9.00 -11.64 -3.14
C ARG A 85 -7.66 -11.16 -3.69
N LYS A 86 -7.01 -10.18 -3.01
CA LYS A 86 -5.69 -9.70 -3.42
C LYS A 86 -4.61 -10.78 -3.29
N GLY A 87 -4.65 -11.58 -2.22
CA GLY A 87 -3.68 -12.66 -1.99
C GLY A 87 -3.70 -13.69 -3.10
N ARG A 88 -4.90 -14.12 -3.51
CA ARG A 88 -5.07 -15.04 -4.66
C ARG A 88 -4.59 -14.42 -5.97
N GLN A 89 -5.01 -13.16 -6.25
CA GLN A 89 -4.57 -12.46 -7.46
C GLN A 89 -3.04 -12.32 -7.53
N MET A 90 -2.38 -11.94 -6.42
CA MET A 90 -0.91 -11.85 -6.38
C MET A 90 -0.19 -13.20 -6.50
N ALA A 91 -0.84 -14.29 -6.11
CA ALA A 91 -0.29 -15.62 -6.31
C ALA A 91 -0.35 -16.08 -7.78
N GLU A 92 -1.37 -15.66 -8.52
CA GLU A 92 -1.60 -15.98 -9.93
C GLU A 92 -0.91 -14.99 -10.88
N ASN A 93 -0.82 -13.71 -10.48
CA ASN A 93 -0.20 -12.63 -11.23
C ASN A 93 0.56 -11.71 -10.25
N PRO A 94 1.90 -11.79 -10.21
CA PRO A 94 2.71 -11.05 -9.26
C PRO A 94 2.86 -9.56 -9.59
N HIS A 95 2.40 -9.09 -10.75
CA HIS A 95 2.47 -7.68 -11.12
C HIS A 95 1.46 -6.85 -10.33
N VAL A 96 1.97 -5.81 -9.69
CA VAL A 96 1.16 -4.91 -8.85
C VAL A 96 1.54 -3.46 -9.11
N ALA A 97 0.59 -2.58 -8.82
CA ALA A 97 0.87 -1.16 -8.67
C ALA A 97 0.45 -0.70 -7.27
N VAL A 98 1.22 0.25 -6.73
CA VAL A 98 0.99 0.84 -5.41
C VAL A 98 0.94 2.35 -5.57
N THR A 99 -0.01 3.00 -4.88
CA THR A 99 -0.12 4.45 -4.88
C THR A 99 -0.23 4.98 -3.46
N PHE A 100 0.62 5.93 -3.10
CA PHE A 100 0.43 6.83 -1.97
C PHE A 100 -0.22 8.12 -2.47
N LEU A 101 -1.19 8.64 -1.72
CA LEU A 101 -1.86 9.90 -2.03
C LEU A 101 -1.97 10.72 -0.75
N TRP A 102 -1.27 11.83 -0.71
CA TRP A 102 -1.28 12.79 0.39
C TRP A 102 -1.88 14.11 -0.08
N HIS A 103 -3.17 14.25 0.15
CA HIS A 103 -3.93 15.45 -0.28
C HIS A 103 -3.41 16.74 0.34
N GLU A 104 -2.96 16.67 1.60
CA GLU A 104 -2.46 17.82 2.34
C GLU A 104 -1.14 18.36 1.77
N LEU A 105 -0.34 17.46 1.18
CA LEU A 105 0.94 17.80 0.54
C LEU A 105 0.81 17.96 -0.98
N GLU A 106 -0.37 17.69 -1.53
CA GLU A 106 -0.60 17.68 -3.00
C GLU A 106 0.38 16.76 -3.73
N ARG A 107 0.65 15.56 -3.14
CA ARG A 107 1.65 14.61 -3.62
C ARG A 107 1.09 13.22 -3.85
N GLN A 108 1.68 12.55 -4.83
CA GLN A 108 1.47 11.12 -5.07
C GLN A 108 2.82 10.44 -5.32
N ILE A 109 2.95 9.18 -4.87
CA ILE A 109 4.00 8.27 -5.31
C ILE A 109 3.29 7.09 -5.97
N HIS A 110 3.62 6.79 -7.23
CA HIS A 110 3.19 5.59 -7.92
C HIS A 110 4.35 4.62 -8.04
N VAL A 111 4.13 3.37 -7.68
CA VAL A 111 5.13 2.31 -7.77
C VAL A 111 4.54 1.16 -8.58
N GLU A 112 5.22 0.74 -9.62
CA GLU A 112 4.93 -0.49 -10.35
C GLU A 112 6.05 -1.50 -10.10
N GLY A 113 5.69 -2.77 -9.97
CA GLY A 113 6.67 -3.81 -9.73
C GLY A 113 6.08 -5.19 -9.55
N THR A 114 6.87 -6.07 -8.97
CA THR A 114 6.47 -7.44 -8.66
C THR A 114 6.40 -7.68 -7.17
N VAL A 115 5.47 -8.51 -6.75
CA VAL A 115 5.27 -8.85 -5.34
C VAL A 115 5.70 -10.28 -5.05
N THR A 116 6.39 -10.47 -3.92
CA THR A 116 6.72 -11.78 -3.36
C THR A 116 6.24 -11.88 -1.92
N ARG A 117 6.04 -13.09 -1.42
CA ARG A 117 5.79 -13.30 0.02
C ARG A 117 7.09 -13.19 0.79
N LEU A 118 7.01 -12.59 1.98
CA LEU A 118 8.11 -12.68 2.96
C LEU A 118 8.24 -14.11 3.50
N SER A 119 9.38 -14.42 4.10
CA SER A 119 9.60 -15.70 4.76
C SER A 119 8.62 -15.92 5.92
N PRO A 120 8.39 -17.18 6.33
CA PRO A 120 7.63 -17.47 7.54
C PRO A 120 8.19 -16.74 8.77
N GLU A 121 9.52 -16.71 8.92
CA GLU A 121 10.23 -16.12 10.05
C GLU A 121 10.01 -14.61 10.13
N GLU A 122 10.13 -13.89 9.00
CA GLU A 122 9.82 -12.45 8.91
C GLU A 122 8.35 -12.17 9.25
N SER A 123 7.46 -13.04 8.75
CA SER A 123 6.02 -12.92 9.00
C SER A 123 5.67 -13.21 10.46
N ASP A 124 6.30 -14.18 11.09
CA ASP A 124 6.12 -14.53 12.50
C ASP A 124 6.63 -13.41 13.42
N ALA A 125 7.82 -12.86 13.13
CA ALA A 125 8.40 -11.75 13.88
C ALA A 125 7.46 -10.52 13.89
N TYR A 126 6.95 -10.13 12.73
CA TYR A 126 6.00 -9.02 12.67
C TYR A 126 4.66 -9.36 13.33
N PHE A 127 4.14 -10.60 13.15
CA PHE A 127 2.87 -11.01 13.75
C PHE A 127 2.91 -10.93 15.28
N ALA A 128 4.03 -11.32 15.90
CA ALA A 128 4.23 -11.27 17.35
C ALA A 128 4.15 -9.84 17.92
N MET A 129 4.61 -8.84 17.16
CA MET A 129 4.56 -7.42 17.57
C MET A 129 3.14 -6.81 17.50
N ARG A 130 2.20 -7.47 16.81
CA ARG A 130 0.85 -6.92 16.65
C ARG A 130 0.06 -6.96 17.96
N PRO A 131 -0.82 -5.97 18.22
CA PRO A 131 -1.72 -6.00 19.35
C PRO A 131 -2.53 -7.30 19.40
N TYR A 132 -2.78 -7.81 20.59
CA TYR A 132 -3.52 -9.07 20.83
C TYR A 132 -4.79 -9.19 20.00
N LYS A 133 -5.66 -8.16 20.03
CA LYS A 133 -6.93 -8.14 19.27
C LYS A 133 -6.71 -8.24 17.77
N SER A 134 -5.64 -7.63 17.25
CA SER A 134 -5.29 -7.70 15.82
C SER A 134 -4.78 -9.08 15.42
N ARG A 135 -4.08 -9.80 16.32
CA ARG A 135 -3.64 -11.18 16.11
C ARG A 135 -4.84 -12.13 16.07
N VAL A 136 -5.74 -12.03 17.06
CA VAL A 136 -6.99 -12.80 17.07
C VAL A 136 -7.82 -12.52 15.82
N GLY A 137 -8.00 -11.25 15.46
CA GLY A 137 -8.75 -10.86 14.25
C GLY A 137 -8.21 -11.48 12.96
N ALA A 138 -6.88 -11.57 12.83
CA ALA A 138 -6.25 -12.19 11.66
C ALA A 138 -6.56 -13.69 11.56
N ARG A 139 -6.66 -14.39 12.69
CA ARG A 139 -6.95 -15.83 12.74
C ARG A 139 -8.38 -16.18 12.36
N ILE A 140 -9.33 -15.32 12.72
CA ILE A 140 -10.76 -15.66 12.56
C ILE A 140 -11.37 -15.12 11.26
N SER A 141 -10.69 -14.20 10.57
CA SER A 141 -11.24 -13.51 9.42
C SER A 141 -11.05 -14.32 8.13
N PRO A 142 -12.12 -14.84 7.49
CA PRO A 142 -12.07 -15.36 6.14
C PRO A 142 -12.06 -14.18 5.15
N GLN A 143 -10.97 -13.43 5.14
CA GLN A 143 -10.89 -12.13 4.45
C GLN A 143 -11.35 -12.21 3.00
N SER A 144 -12.22 -11.29 2.58
CA SER A 144 -12.83 -11.21 1.25
C SER A 144 -13.86 -12.32 0.94
N GLN A 145 -14.24 -13.14 1.92
CA GLN A 145 -15.30 -14.12 1.76
C GLN A 145 -16.63 -13.55 2.28
N PRO A 146 -17.78 -13.93 1.69
CA PRO A 146 -19.07 -13.66 2.28
C PRO A 146 -19.20 -14.33 3.67
N ILE A 147 -19.76 -13.62 4.61
CA ILE A 147 -20.10 -14.13 5.95
C ILE A 147 -21.58 -13.89 6.22
N PRO A 148 -22.23 -14.71 7.08
CA PRO A 148 -23.67 -14.58 7.33
C PRO A 148 -24.06 -13.25 7.96
N SER A 149 -23.27 -12.75 8.93
CA SER A 149 -23.57 -11.50 9.64
C SER A 149 -22.34 -10.96 10.40
N ARG A 150 -22.49 -9.75 10.96
CA ARG A 150 -21.50 -9.17 11.89
C ARG A 150 -21.42 -9.99 13.18
N GLU A 151 -22.52 -10.48 13.68
CA GLU A 151 -22.61 -11.29 14.91
C GLU A 151 -21.81 -12.58 14.76
N TYR A 152 -21.86 -13.21 13.59
CA TYR A 152 -21.06 -14.39 13.29
C TYR A 152 -19.56 -14.15 13.52
N ILE A 153 -19.00 -13.07 12.97
CA ILE A 153 -17.57 -12.78 13.13
C ILE A 153 -17.24 -12.35 14.56
N MET A 154 -18.17 -11.66 15.26
CA MET A 154 -18.00 -11.28 16.65
C MET A 154 -18.01 -12.48 17.59
N MET A 155 -18.87 -13.47 17.36
CA MET A 155 -18.86 -14.72 18.14
C MET A 155 -17.55 -15.49 17.96
N ARG A 156 -17.07 -15.61 16.73
CA ARG A 156 -15.76 -16.22 16.45
C ARG A 156 -14.62 -15.48 17.14
N PHE A 157 -14.66 -14.16 17.12
CA PHE A 157 -13.67 -13.33 17.80
C PHE A 157 -13.67 -13.55 19.32
N ALA A 158 -14.85 -13.58 19.93
CA ALA A 158 -14.97 -13.83 21.36
C ALA A 158 -14.46 -15.23 21.74
N SER A 159 -14.87 -16.27 21.01
CA SER A 159 -14.44 -17.64 21.22
C SER A 159 -12.91 -17.80 21.09
N GLU A 160 -12.33 -17.27 20.03
CA GLU A 160 -10.88 -17.37 19.81
C GLU A 160 -10.10 -16.51 20.83
N SER A 161 -10.66 -15.36 21.25
CA SER A 161 -10.07 -14.55 22.31
C SER A 161 -10.02 -15.32 23.64
N LEU A 162 -11.08 -16.00 24.01
CA LEU A 162 -11.10 -16.84 25.24
C LEU A 162 -10.08 -17.98 25.16
N ARG A 163 -9.93 -18.60 24.00
CA ARG A 163 -8.99 -19.70 23.78
C ARG A 163 -7.53 -19.29 24.06
N PHE A 164 -7.19 -18.04 23.78
CA PHE A 164 -5.82 -17.53 23.92
C PHE A 164 -5.63 -16.57 25.11
N VAL A 165 -6.56 -16.52 26.06
CA VAL A 165 -6.34 -15.76 27.30
C VAL A 165 -5.09 -16.26 28.02
N GLY A 166 -4.13 -15.36 28.28
CA GLY A 166 -2.87 -15.70 28.94
C GLY A 166 -1.92 -16.57 28.10
N ARG A 167 -2.19 -16.73 26.81
CA ARG A 167 -1.36 -17.51 25.88
C ARG A 167 -0.95 -16.70 24.68
N GLU A 168 0.11 -17.10 24.04
CA GLU A 168 0.51 -16.55 22.75
C GLU A 168 -0.50 -16.92 21.68
N VAL A 169 -0.80 -15.93 20.81
CA VAL A 169 -1.65 -16.12 19.61
C VAL A 169 -0.71 -16.40 18.44
N PRO A 170 -0.62 -17.65 17.94
CA PRO A 170 0.26 -17.97 16.82
C PRO A 170 -0.28 -17.38 15.51
N ARG A 171 0.63 -17.06 14.59
CA ARG A 171 0.25 -16.62 13.23
C ARG A 171 -0.48 -17.76 12.49
N PRO A 172 -1.60 -17.50 11.81
CA PRO A 172 -2.20 -18.51 10.95
C PRO A 172 -1.40 -18.62 9.63
N ASP A 173 -1.37 -19.81 9.03
CA ASP A 173 -0.60 -20.11 7.82
C ASP A 173 -1.03 -19.26 6.61
N ASN A 174 -2.30 -18.87 6.59
CA ASN A 174 -2.86 -18.05 5.53
C ASN A 174 -2.67 -16.52 5.72
N TRP A 175 -1.76 -16.10 6.61
CA TRP A 175 -1.48 -14.69 6.85
C TRP A 175 0.03 -14.44 6.92
N GLY A 176 0.49 -13.35 6.32
CA GLY A 176 1.89 -12.94 6.39
C GLY A 176 2.20 -11.74 5.52
N GLY A 177 3.49 -11.50 5.35
CA GLY A 177 4.03 -10.36 4.64
C GLY A 177 4.11 -10.54 3.13
N TYR A 178 4.04 -9.40 2.47
CA TYR A 178 4.32 -9.22 1.05
C TYR A 178 5.34 -8.10 0.89
N ALA A 179 6.29 -8.30 -0.02
CA ALA A 179 7.27 -7.31 -0.42
C ALA A 179 7.09 -6.98 -1.91
N VAL A 180 6.87 -5.71 -2.23
CA VAL A 180 6.83 -5.21 -3.61
C VAL A 180 8.21 -4.72 -3.99
N THR A 181 8.82 -5.36 -4.99
CA THR A 181 10.08 -4.92 -5.60
C THR A 181 9.73 -3.99 -6.76
N PRO A 182 10.11 -2.70 -6.68
CA PRO A 182 9.76 -1.73 -7.69
C PRO A 182 10.60 -1.92 -8.97
N SER A 183 9.98 -1.70 -10.12
CA SER A 183 10.64 -1.50 -11.40
C SER A 183 10.44 -0.11 -11.97
N ARG A 184 9.38 0.60 -11.50
CA ARG A 184 9.08 1.99 -11.83
C ARG A 184 8.58 2.73 -10.61
N ILE A 185 9.05 3.97 -10.42
CA ILE A 185 8.58 4.85 -9.35
C ILE A 185 8.35 6.24 -9.94
N GLU A 186 7.11 6.73 -9.88
CA GLU A 186 6.76 8.07 -10.30
C GLU A 186 6.46 8.95 -9.08
N PHE A 187 7.06 10.13 -9.05
CA PHE A 187 6.76 11.22 -8.11
C PHE A 187 5.93 12.28 -8.82
N TRP A 188 4.78 12.58 -8.25
CA TRP A 188 3.85 13.60 -8.74
C TRP A 188 3.66 14.68 -7.68
N GLN A 189 3.86 15.94 -8.06
CA GLN A 189 3.61 17.11 -7.22
C GLN A 189 2.58 18.01 -7.89
N GLY A 190 1.51 18.36 -7.15
CA GLY A 190 0.48 19.28 -7.61
C GLY A 190 1.04 20.67 -7.89
N ARG A 191 0.61 21.27 -9.02
CA ARG A 191 0.96 22.63 -9.45
C ARG A 191 -0.26 23.32 -10.02
N ASP A 192 -0.20 24.67 -10.02
CA ASP A 192 -1.21 25.53 -10.61
C ASP A 192 -1.45 25.18 -12.09
N SER A 193 -2.64 25.57 -12.57
CA SER A 193 -3.02 25.41 -13.97
C SER A 193 -2.89 23.98 -14.51
N ARG A 194 -2.87 22.98 -13.63
CA ARG A 194 -2.66 21.56 -13.93
C ARG A 194 -1.31 21.23 -14.59
N LEU A 195 -0.33 22.13 -14.50
CA LEU A 195 1.03 21.92 -15.02
C LEU A 195 1.90 21.21 -13.96
N HIS A 196 1.44 20.02 -13.54
CA HIS A 196 2.03 19.25 -12.45
C HIS A 196 3.47 18.82 -12.73
N ASP A 197 4.31 18.81 -11.70
CA ASP A 197 5.65 18.23 -11.82
C ASP A 197 5.55 16.71 -11.68
N ARG A 198 6.01 16.01 -12.70
CA ARG A 198 5.99 14.54 -12.75
C ARG A 198 7.36 14.03 -13.13
N PHE A 199 7.91 13.13 -12.33
CA PHE A 199 9.20 12.49 -12.59
C PHE A 199 9.09 10.99 -12.40
N LEU A 200 9.52 10.25 -13.40
CA LEU A 200 9.50 8.80 -13.45
C LEU A 200 10.93 8.26 -13.39
N TYR A 201 11.15 7.33 -12.47
CA TYR A 201 12.33 6.48 -12.45
C TYR A 201 11.97 5.11 -13.00
N GLU A 202 12.79 4.60 -13.92
CA GLU A 202 12.67 3.27 -14.52
C GLU A 202 13.96 2.48 -14.25
N LEU A 203 13.80 1.31 -13.58
CA LEU A 203 14.91 0.42 -13.25
C LEU A 203 15.41 -0.27 -14.52
N GLN A 204 16.69 -0.11 -14.79
CA GLN A 204 17.36 -0.72 -15.93
C GLN A 204 17.90 -2.12 -15.59
N PRO A 205 18.17 -2.99 -16.60
CA PRO A 205 18.68 -4.33 -16.38
C PRO A 205 20.02 -4.42 -15.63
N ASP A 206 20.82 -3.37 -15.66
CA ASP A 206 22.11 -3.27 -14.97
C ASP A 206 21.98 -2.72 -13.53
N GLY A 207 20.74 -2.42 -13.10
CA GLY A 207 20.43 -1.99 -11.74
C GLY A 207 20.44 -0.48 -11.51
N HIS A 208 20.76 0.35 -12.51
CA HIS A 208 20.61 1.80 -12.34
C HIS A 208 19.18 2.27 -12.62
N TRP A 209 18.85 3.48 -12.17
CA TRP A 209 17.56 4.12 -12.39
C TRP A 209 17.69 5.24 -13.43
N ASP A 210 16.99 5.10 -14.55
CA ASP A 210 16.79 6.19 -15.50
C ASP A 210 15.70 7.14 -14.99
N LEU A 211 15.98 8.45 -15.07
CA LEU A 211 15.05 9.48 -14.62
C LEU A 211 14.54 10.33 -15.78
N HIS A 212 13.20 10.36 -15.92
CA HIS A 212 12.49 11.10 -16.95
C HIS A 212 11.52 12.13 -16.36
N ARG A 213 11.41 13.31 -16.97
CA ARG A 213 10.27 14.20 -16.69
C ARG A 213 9.11 13.80 -17.59
N LEU A 214 7.93 13.62 -17.00
CA LEU A 214 6.71 13.35 -17.76
C LEU A 214 5.91 14.65 -17.99
N ALA A 215 5.14 14.67 -19.08
CA ALA A 215 4.11 15.68 -19.28
C ALA A 215 3.02 15.57 -18.21
N PRO A 216 2.44 16.68 -17.74
CA PRO A 216 1.38 16.71 -16.75
C PRO A 216 0.07 16.11 -17.26
#